data_6c94d5a88d33f7b6475267924c363c53
#
_entry.id   6c94d5a88d33f7b6475267924c363c53
#
_cell.length_a   1.000
_cell.length_b   1.000
_cell.length_c   1.000
_cell.angle_alpha   90.00
_cell.angle_beta   90.00
_cell.angle_gamma   90.00
#
_symmetry.space_group_name_H-M   'P 1'
#
loop_
_entity.id
_entity.type
_entity.pdbx_description
1 polymer ?
#
loop_
_entity_poly.entity_id
_entity_poly.type
_entity_poly.pdbx_seq_one_letter_code
_entity_poly.pdbx_strand_id
1 'polypeptide(L)'
;MNETRLREEICRFGASLHQRGVTAGSSGNISVRTDDGWLLTPTNSSLGALDPARLSKLDWSGRLLSGDQPSKEAFLHRAMYEERSGAGAIVHLHATHSAAGGRGLNSR
;
A
#
# COMPACT_ATOMS: atom_id res chain seq x y z
N MET A 1 -13.54 -12.31 -1.36
CA MET A 1 -13.94 -10.92 -1.48
C MET A 1 -13.61 -10.44 -2.87
N ASN A 2 -14.45 -9.61 -3.47
CA ASN A 2 -14.19 -9.30 -4.85
C ASN A 2 -13.13 -8.19 -4.99
N GLU A 3 -12.40 -8.26 -6.07
CA GLU A 3 -11.27 -7.38 -6.28
C GLU A 3 -11.68 -5.91 -6.40
N THR A 4 -12.80 -5.62 -7.03
CA THR A 4 -13.27 -4.24 -7.16
C THR A 4 -13.45 -3.60 -5.79
N ARG A 5 -14.02 -4.35 -4.87
CA ARG A 5 -14.23 -3.85 -3.52
C ARG A 5 -12.92 -3.63 -2.79
N LEU A 6 -11.96 -4.53 -2.98
CA LEU A 6 -10.65 -4.37 -2.37
C LEU A 6 -9.95 -3.12 -2.89
N ARG A 7 -10.09 -2.84 -4.18
CA ARG A 7 -9.50 -1.65 -4.77
C ARG A 7 -10.10 -0.38 -4.15
N GLU A 8 -11.40 -0.37 -3.99
CA GLU A 8 -12.08 0.77 -3.38
C GLU A 8 -11.67 0.96 -1.93
N GLU A 9 -11.49 -0.13 -1.22
CA GLU A 9 -11.10 -0.04 0.18
C GLU A 9 -9.68 0.51 0.35
N ILE A 10 -8.77 0.13 -0.52
CA ILE A 10 -7.43 0.69 -0.48
C ILE A 10 -7.49 2.20 -0.66
N CYS A 11 -8.29 2.67 -1.62
CA CYS A 11 -8.39 4.09 -1.88
C CYS A 11 -9.04 4.84 -0.72
N ARG A 12 -10.06 4.24 -0.12
CA ARG A 12 -10.73 4.87 1.01
C ARG A 12 -9.80 4.93 2.21
N PHE A 13 -9.07 3.86 2.46
CA PHE A 13 -8.15 3.83 3.59
C PHE A 13 -7.00 4.82 3.39
N GLY A 14 -6.47 4.89 2.16
CA GLY A 14 -5.42 5.85 1.85
C GLY A 14 -5.88 7.28 2.04
N ALA A 15 -7.09 7.59 1.61
CA ALA A 15 -7.65 8.93 1.80
C ALA A 15 -7.80 9.26 3.29
N SER A 16 -8.21 8.28 4.08
CA SER A 16 -8.36 8.48 5.51
C SER A 16 -7.02 8.78 6.17
N LEU A 17 -5.97 8.05 5.81
CA LEU A 17 -4.65 8.30 6.35
C LEU A 17 -4.15 9.68 5.96
N HIS A 18 -4.37 10.07 4.73
CA HIS A 18 -3.94 11.37 4.24
C HIS A 18 -4.66 12.49 4.97
N GLN A 19 -5.97 12.35 5.16
CA GLN A 19 -6.75 13.34 5.85
C GLN A 19 -6.33 13.50 7.31
N ARG A 20 -5.87 12.45 7.94
CA ARG A 20 -5.43 12.50 9.33
C ARG A 20 -4.00 13.01 9.46
N GLY A 21 -3.35 13.36 8.36
CA GLY A 21 -1.99 13.86 8.42
C GLY A 21 -0.94 12.79 8.71
N VAL A 22 -1.29 11.52 8.55
CA VAL A 22 -0.35 10.44 8.82
C VAL A 22 0.65 10.27 7.69
N THR A 23 0.26 10.68 6.49
CA THR A 23 1.15 10.60 5.35
C THR A 23 1.26 11.95 4.69
N ALA A 24 2.32 12.15 3.94
CA ALA A 24 2.52 13.38 3.22
C ALA A 24 3.05 13.06 1.82
N GLY A 25 2.60 13.80 0.85
CA GLY A 25 3.06 13.62 -0.52
C GLY A 25 2.83 12.22 -1.01
N SER A 26 3.87 11.62 -1.57
CA SER A 26 3.77 10.27 -2.10
C SER A 26 4.45 9.24 -1.23
N SER A 27 4.61 9.53 0.06
CA SER A 27 5.23 8.56 0.94
C SER A 27 4.23 7.52 1.40
N GLY A 28 4.72 6.34 1.70
CA GLY A 28 3.88 5.26 2.19
C GLY A 28 3.29 4.42 1.08
N ASN A 29 2.93 3.20 1.40
CA ASN A 29 2.26 2.33 0.44
C ASN A 29 1.39 1.32 1.16
N ILE A 30 0.36 0.87 0.46
CA ILE A 30 -0.63 -0.05 0.98
C ILE A 30 -0.79 -1.18 0.00
N SER A 31 -0.88 -2.40 0.48
CA SER A 31 -1.21 -3.52 -0.40
C SER A 31 -2.24 -4.42 0.26
N VAL A 32 -2.92 -5.20 -0.58
CA VAL A 32 -3.95 -6.14 -0.13
C VAL A 32 -3.79 -7.42 -0.92
N ARG A 33 -3.87 -8.55 -0.26
CA ARG A 33 -3.79 -9.85 -0.90
C ARG A 33 -5.08 -10.14 -1.65
N THR A 34 -4.97 -10.71 -2.84
CA THR A 34 -6.13 -11.18 -3.58
C THR A 34 -5.98 -12.69 -3.79
N ASP A 35 -6.96 -13.32 -4.41
CA ASP A 35 -6.93 -14.76 -4.61
C ASP A 35 -5.74 -15.20 -5.47
N ASP A 36 -5.36 -14.41 -6.43
CA ASP A 36 -4.31 -14.79 -7.38
C ASP A 36 -3.09 -13.91 -7.34
N GLY A 37 -3.00 -13.03 -6.37
CA GLY A 37 -1.85 -12.13 -6.29
C GLY A 37 -2.09 -11.07 -5.24
N TRP A 38 -1.80 -9.83 -5.59
CA TRP A 38 -1.97 -8.73 -4.64
C TRP A 38 -2.07 -7.40 -5.37
N LEU A 39 -2.70 -6.44 -4.70
CA LEU A 39 -2.85 -5.08 -5.19
C LEU A 39 -1.92 -4.19 -4.38
N LEU A 40 -1.32 -3.21 -5.04
CA LEU A 40 -0.37 -2.33 -4.38
C LEU A 40 -0.55 -0.91 -4.89
N THR A 41 -0.37 0.07 -4.03
CA THR A 41 -0.40 1.47 -4.47
C THR A 41 0.78 1.72 -5.41
N PRO A 42 0.55 2.44 -6.51
CA PRO A 42 1.61 2.64 -7.51
C PRO A 42 2.72 3.56 -7.03
N THR A 43 3.85 3.52 -7.72
CA THR A 43 4.95 4.41 -7.41
C THR A 43 4.54 5.85 -7.62
N ASN A 44 5.06 6.73 -6.81
CA ASN A 44 4.81 8.18 -6.92
C ASN A 44 3.34 8.57 -6.79
N SER A 45 2.51 7.70 -6.24
CA SER A 45 1.12 8.06 -6.02
C SER A 45 0.94 8.66 -4.63
N SER A 46 -0.04 9.55 -4.50
CA SER A 46 -0.40 10.07 -3.20
C SER A 46 -1.50 9.21 -2.62
N LEU A 47 -1.38 8.80 -1.37
CA LEU A 47 -2.41 7.98 -0.75
C LEU A 47 -3.75 8.71 -0.67
N GLY A 48 -3.75 10.03 -0.72
CA GLY A 48 -4.98 10.80 -0.69
C GLY A 48 -5.67 10.93 -2.03
N ALA A 49 -5.02 10.48 -3.10
CA ALA A 49 -5.55 10.66 -4.45
C ALA A 49 -5.41 9.39 -5.29
N LEU A 50 -5.66 8.24 -4.70
CA LEU A 50 -5.55 6.99 -5.42
C LEU A 50 -6.76 6.75 -6.33
N ASP A 51 -6.49 6.11 -7.46
CA ASP A 51 -7.54 5.74 -8.42
C ASP A 51 -7.65 4.21 -8.39
N PRO A 52 -8.80 3.64 -8.07
CA PRO A 52 -8.92 2.18 -7.98
C PRO A 52 -8.51 1.47 -9.25
N ALA A 53 -8.76 2.07 -10.42
CA ALA A 53 -8.42 1.43 -11.69
C ALA A 53 -6.93 1.43 -11.98
N ARG A 54 -6.17 2.27 -11.31
CA ARG A 54 -4.74 2.40 -11.57
C ARG A 54 -3.86 1.71 -10.55
N LEU A 55 -4.44 1.09 -9.54
CA LEU A 55 -3.64 0.34 -8.56
C LEU A 55 -2.89 -0.78 -9.27
N SER A 56 -1.67 -1.04 -8.83
CA SER A 56 -0.85 -2.07 -9.45
C SER A 56 -1.35 -3.44 -9.02
N LYS A 57 -1.62 -4.33 -9.98
CA LYS A 57 -2.00 -5.70 -9.69
C LYS A 57 -0.83 -6.59 -10.04
N LEU A 58 -0.34 -7.35 -9.07
CA LEU A 58 0.80 -8.21 -9.28
C LEU A 58 0.46 -9.66 -8.98
N ASP A 59 1.11 -10.60 -9.68
CA ASP A 59 0.97 -12.00 -9.32
C ASP A 59 2.08 -12.35 -8.33
N TRP A 60 2.07 -13.58 -7.83
CA TRP A 60 3.02 -13.95 -6.79
C TRP A 60 4.46 -14.09 -7.28
N SER A 61 4.69 -14.05 -8.58
CA SER A 61 6.06 -14.01 -9.10
C SER A 61 6.59 -12.57 -9.14
N GLY A 62 5.73 -11.59 -8.86
CA GLY A 62 6.12 -10.19 -8.89
C GLY A 62 5.86 -9.50 -10.20
N ARG A 63 5.14 -10.18 -11.11
CA ARG A 63 4.87 -9.62 -12.42
C ARG A 63 3.66 -8.69 -12.38
N LEU A 64 3.79 -7.54 -12.98
CA LEU A 64 2.70 -6.58 -13.06
C LEU A 64 1.68 -7.04 -14.09
N LEU A 65 0.47 -7.28 -13.64
CA LEU A 65 -0.61 -7.74 -14.51
C LEU A 65 -1.46 -6.59 -15.03
N SER A 66 -1.65 -5.57 -14.25
CA SER A 66 -2.44 -4.40 -14.69
C SER A 66 -2.14 -3.22 -13.78
N GLY A 67 -2.56 -2.06 -14.22
CA GLY A 67 -2.39 -0.83 -13.44
C GLY A 67 -1.07 -0.15 -13.72
N ASP A 68 -0.77 0.84 -12.91
CA ASP A 68 0.44 1.63 -13.09
C ASP A 68 1.65 0.91 -12.49
N GLN A 69 2.82 1.45 -12.72
CA GLN A 69 4.06 0.90 -12.22
C GLN A 69 4.01 0.77 -10.69
N PRO A 70 4.33 -0.39 -10.15
CA PRO A 70 4.24 -0.56 -8.70
C PRO A 70 5.30 0.20 -7.93
N SER A 71 5.04 0.44 -6.67
CA SER A 71 6.00 1.05 -5.78
C SER A 71 7.31 0.28 -5.78
N LYS A 72 8.41 0.97 -5.59
CA LYS A 72 9.72 0.34 -5.50
C LYS A 72 9.80 -0.60 -4.30
N GLU A 73 8.89 -0.48 -3.36
CA GLU A 73 8.88 -1.33 -2.19
C GLU A 73 8.02 -2.57 -2.36
N ALA A 74 7.63 -2.87 -3.60
CA ALA A 74 6.84 -4.06 -3.87
C ALA A 74 7.51 -5.32 -3.32
N PHE A 75 8.85 -5.41 -3.44
CA PHE A 75 9.55 -6.59 -2.96
C PHE A 75 9.41 -6.76 -1.44
N LEU A 76 9.30 -5.66 -0.73
CA LEU A 76 9.15 -5.72 0.71
C LEU A 76 7.79 -6.29 1.07
N HIS A 77 6.76 -5.83 0.39
CA HIS A 77 5.42 -6.35 0.63
C HIS A 77 5.33 -7.83 0.29
N ARG A 78 5.95 -8.24 -0.82
CA ARG A 78 5.95 -9.63 -1.21
C ARG A 78 6.63 -10.51 -0.16
N ALA A 79 7.76 -10.06 0.35
CA ALA A 79 8.49 -10.80 1.37
C ALA A 79 7.65 -10.94 2.64
N MET A 80 6.93 -9.89 3.01
CA MET A 80 6.09 -9.94 4.19
C MET A 80 4.91 -10.90 4.01
N TYR A 81 4.32 -10.94 2.82
CA TYR A 81 3.25 -11.90 2.56
C TYR A 81 3.77 -13.34 2.59
N GLU A 82 4.99 -13.56 2.11
CA GLU A 82 5.57 -14.90 2.14
C GLU A 82 5.87 -15.35 3.57
N GLU A 83 6.30 -14.41 4.39
CA GLU A 83 6.61 -14.75 5.75
C GLU A 83 5.36 -14.91 6.60
N ARG A 84 4.31 -14.19 6.30
CA ARG A 84 3.07 -14.27 7.07
C ARG A 84 1.92 -14.64 6.15
N SER A 85 1.75 -15.92 5.96
CA SER A 85 0.75 -16.40 5.02
C SER A 85 -0.68 -15.99 5.38
N GLY A 86 -0.91 -15.64 6.64
CA GLY A 86 -2.24 -15.20 7.03
C GLY A 86 -2.50 -13.72 6.86
N ALA A 87 -1.47 -12.94 6.46
CA ALA A 87 -1.68 -11.50 6.31
C ALA A 87 -2.50 -11.20 5.08
N GLY A 88 -3.54 -10.40 5.24
CA GLY A 88 -4.41 -10.01 4.13
C GLY A 88 -4.07 -8.64 3.58
N ALA A 89 -3.40 -7.81 4.36
CA ALA A 89 -3.07 -6.45 3.94
C ALA A 89 -1.81 -5.98 4.66
N ILE A 90 -1.11 -5.04 4.04
CA ILE A 90 0.09 -4.45 4.62
C ILE A 90 0.04 -2.94 4.40
N VAL A 91 0.32 -2.20 5.45
CA VAL A 91 0.41 -0.75 5.39
C VAL A 91 1.83 -0.36 5.81
N HIS A 92 2.54 0.31 4.93
CA HIS A 92 3.90 0.75 5.22
C HIS A 92 3.94 2.27 5.11
N LEU A 93 4.19 2.94 6.20
CA LEU A 93 4.23 4.39 6.25
C LEU A 93 5.62 4.86 6.63
N HIS A 94 6.00 6.01 6.07
CA HIS A 94 7.30 6.60 6.38
C HIS A 94 7.07 7.76 7.35
N ALA A 95 7.69 7.67 8.51
CA ALA A 95 7.58 8.72 9.49
C ALA A 95 8.62 9.76 9.17
N THR A 96 8.24 10.81 8.57
CA THR A 96 9.19 11.72 8.12
C THR A 96 9.60 12.71 9.13
N HIS A 97 8.99 12.94 10.16
CA HIS A 97 9.42 13.85 11.05
C HIS A 97 9.20 13.55 12.32
N SER A 98 9.43 12.77 12.43
CA SER A 98 9.28 12.36 13.54
C SER A 98 9.84 13.01 14.57
N ALA A 99 10.57 13.74 14.30
CA ALA A 99 11.13 14.34 15.22
C ALA A 99 10.28 14.64 16.22
N ALA A 100 9.55 15.23 15.95
CA ALA A 100 8.80 15.63 16.80
C ALA A 100 8.44 14.65 17.59
N GLY A 101 8.17 14.22 17.49
CA GLY A 101 7.71 13.57 18.21
C GLY A 101 7.78 12.41 18.24
N GLY A 102 8.14 12.26 17.85
CA GLY A 102 8.11 11.33 17.72
C GLY A 102 8.22 10.33 18.38
N ARG A 103 8.25 10.02 18.77
CA ARG A 103 8.27 9.18 19.31
C ARG A 103 7.86 8.18 18.93
N GLY A 104 7.82 7.86 18.56
CA GLY A 104 7.41 7.03 18.11
C GLY A 104 7.00 6.30 17.66
N LEU A 105 6.84 6.40 17.56
CA LEU A 105 6.37 5.68 17.05
C LEU A 105 6.71 4.80 16.27
N ASN A 106 7.22 4.80 16.53
CA ASN A 106 7.39 4.08 15.89
C ASN A 106 7.53 3.28 15.26
N SER A 107 7.83 3.18 15.31
CA SER A 107 7.89 2.56 14.75
C SER A 107 8.04 1.76 14.14
N ARG A 108 8.07 1.56 14.12
CA ARG A 108 8.16 0.78 13.47
C ARG A 108 8.13 0.31 12.82
#